data_496612dd9d305aa7fa9a9127a53df9cc
#
_entry.id   496612dd9d305aa7fa9a9127a53df9cc
#
_cell.length_a   1.000
_cell.length_b   1.000
_cell.length_c   1.000
_cell.angle_alpha   90.00
_cell.angle_beta   90.00
_cell.angle_gamma   90.00
#
_symmetry.space_group_name_H-M   'P 1'
#
loop_
_entity.id
_entity.type
_entity.pdbx_description
1 polymer ?
#
loop_
_entity_poly.entity_id
_entity_poly.type
_entity_poly.pdbx_seq_one_letter_code
_entity_poly.pdbx_strand_id
1 'polypeptide(L)'
;MTETSIGTSFGPLLRQCRQAAGLSLRQLAARVGYDHSYLSQVERGQRPGSADLARLCDRELGTDGRLAATFERRPARAGQLRPEADPLETAWRGLVATLDAGGPVPDDYRSVPPACLLPELVRQLHGADGVEAAELSMLIAETLARLGERSTARRWWWAARAAADSVGEGPLPALVRAKEAITGLAERRPLAQLLELADESVALDLQAPGAAGCVPRTARALVLAELGRTQDAQRALQELIGIGDELLRTTPQAQPYQLHWAEGRVCTLLGYGVPGCVLLERARELCPESWTGERAQLDLCLAECLVVAGEVAAGLATALRVLVELPDEWHDYLVYDAADRVLHVVQAEPGAAELRRLLARSAYRSGRSVGGGSSWR
;
A
#
# COMPACT_ATOMS: atom_id res chain seq x y z
N MET A 1 6.28 21.04 -50.36
CA MET A 1 7.07 20.16 -49.52
C MET A 1 6.38 20.19 -48.14
N THR A 2 5.55 19.20 -47.87
CA THR A 2 4.77 19.06 -46.65
C THR A 2 5.55 18.19 -45.68
N GLU A 3 6.12 18.80 -44.63
CA GLU A 3 6.73 18.07 -43.53
C GLU A 3 5.63 17.34 -42.75
N THR A 4 5.65 16.02 -42.89
CA THR A 4 4.83 15.11 -42.08
C THR A 4 5.45 15.03 -40.72
N SER A 5 4.93 15.78 -39.74
CA SER A 5 5.28 15.68 -38.32
C SER A 5 4.83 14.31 -37.82
N ILE A 6 5.78 13.36 -37.77
CA ILE A 6 5.58 12.04 -37.14
C ILE A 6 5.53 12.29 -35.63
N GLY A 7 4.35 12.24 -35.05
CA GLY A 7 4.15 12.29 -33.60
C GLY A 7 4.95 11.17 -32.93
N THR A 8 6.01 11.51 -32.25
CA THR A 8 6.86 10.57 -31.53
C THR A 8 6.04 9.90 -30.42
N SER A 9 5.80 8.61 -30.54
CA SER A 9 5.09 7.82 -29.54
C SER A 9 5.90 7.81 -28.22
N PHE A 10 5.20 7.79 -27.09
CA PHE A 10 5.80 7.86 -25.74
C PHE A 10 6.94 6.83 -25.53
N GLY A 11 6.73 5.56 -25.90
CA GLY A 11 7.69 4.49 -25.65
C GLY A 11 9.07 4.71 -26.31
N PRO A 12 9.15 4.99 -27.60
CA PRO A 12 10.41 5.35 -28.28
C PRO A 12 11.08 6.59 -27.69
N LEU A 13 10.31 7.61 -27.32
CA LEU A 13 10.83 8.82 -26.71
C LEU A 13 11.42 8.54 -25.33
N LEU A 14 10.71 7.75 -24.50
CA LEU A 14 11.20 7.30 -23.20
C LEU A 14 12.53 6.56 -23.32
N ARG A 15 12.63 5.62 -24.27
CA ARG A 15 13.86 4.88 -24.55
C ARG A 15 15.02 5.82 -24.91
N GLN A 16 14.76 6.80 -25.77
CA GLN A 16 15.77 7.78 -26.18
C GLN A 16 16.25 8.62 -24.98
N CYS A 17 15.34 9.14 -24.15
CA CYS A 17 15.67 9.94 -22.97
C CYS A 17 16.46 9.10 -21.95
N ARG A 18 16.05 7.85 -21.68
CA ARG A 18 16.78 6.96 -20.79
C ARG A 18 18.21 6.67 -21.28
N GLN A 19 18.37 6.40 -22.56
CA GLN A 19 19.70 6.14 -23.15
C GLN A 19 20.59 7.38 -23.11
N ALA A 20 20.02 8.57 -23.37
CA ALA A 20 20.74 9.84 -23.26
C ALA A 20 21.20 10.12 -21.81
N ALA A 21 20.43 9.70 -20.82
CA ALA A 21 20.79 9.77 -19.41
C ALA A 21 21.78 8.66 -18.96
N GLY A 22 22.21 7.76 -19.85
CA GLY A 22 23.14 6.67 -19.56
C GLY A 22 22.56 5.58 -18.64
N LEU A 23 21.24 5.51 -18.48
CA LEU A 23 20.62 4.56 -17.57
C LEU A 23 20.24 3.25 -18.27
N SER A 24 20.50 2.12 -17.61
CA SER A 24 19.92 0.84 -17.97
C SER A 24 18.41 0.82 -17.66
N LEU A 25 17.69 -0.09 -18.31
CA LEU A 25 16.26 -0.27 -18.05
C LEU A 25 15.96 -0.60 -16.59
N ARG A 26 16.80 -1.43 -15.96
CA ARG A 26 16.67 -1.79 -14.53
C ARG A 26 16.93 -0.62 -13.61
N GLN A 27 17.89 0.23 -13.93
CA GLN A 27 18.16 1.43 -13.13
C GLN A 27 17.03 2.44 -13.21
N LEU A 28 16.46 2.70 -14.40
CA LEU A 28 15.30 3.55 -14.52
C LEU A 28 14.09 2.95 -13.79
N ALA A 29 13.83 1.65 -13.96
CA ALA A 29 12.75 0.95 -13.28
C ALA A 29 12.80 1.10 -11.76
N ALA A 30 14.00 0.93 -11.18
CA ALA A 30 14.23 1.10 -9.74
C ALA A 30 13.95 2.54 -9.28
N ARG A 31 14.31 3.55 -10.08
CA ARG A 31 14.13 4.97 -9.74
C ARG A 31 12.68 5.42 -9.82
N VAL A 32 11.95 4.97 -10.86
CA VAL A 32 10.54 5.33 -11.06
C VAL A 32 9.55 4.39 -10.37
N GLY A 33 10.05 3.35 -9.67
CA GLY A 33 9.20 2.43 -8.91
C GLY A 33 8.33 1.51 -9.75
N TYR A 34 8.76 1.19 -10.99
CA TYR A 34 8.05 0.30 -11.90
C TYR A 34 8.85 -0.98 -12.17
N ASP A 35 8.14 -2.06 -12.53
CA ASP A 35 8.80 -3.30 -12.97
C ASP A 35 9.55 -3.08 -14.29
N HIS A 36 10.78 -3.64 -14.39
CA HIS A 36 11.62 -3.48 -15.58
C HIS A 36 11.02 -4.13 -16.84
N SER A 37 10.26 -5.22 -16.69
CA SER A 37 9.57 -5.88 -17.79
C SER A 37 8.44 -5.02 -18.33
N TYR A 38 7.71 -4.34 -17.44
CA TYR A 38 6.70 -3.36 -17.82
C TYR A 38 7.31 -2.19 -18.60
N LEU A 39 8.37 -1.56 -18.09
CA LEU A 39 9.06 -0.49 -18.83
C LEU A 39 9.61 -0.96 -20.18
N SER A 40 10.12 -2.20 -20.25
CA SER A 40 10.55 -2.80 -21.51
C SER A 40 9.42 -2.92 -22.53
N GLN A 41 8.24 -3.31 -22.08
CA GLN A 41 7.04 -3.40 -22.95
C GLN A 41 6.57 -2.03 -23.41
N VAL A 42 6.62 -1.02 -22.53
CA VAL A 42 6.28 0.37 -22.86
C VAL A 42 7.28 0.94 -23.88
N GLU A 43 8.58 0.78 -23.68
CA GLU A 43 9.61 1.26 -24.64
C GLU A 43 9.48 0.61 -26.02
N ARG A 44 8.99 -0.63 -26.09
CA ARG A 44 8.73 -1.34 -27.34
C ARG A 44 7.37 -1.05 -27.96
N GLY A 45 6.56 -0.21 -27.30
CA GLY A 45 5.21 0.11 -27.74
C GLY A 45 4.22 -1.05 -27.61
N GLN A 46 4.55 -2.10 -26.86
CA GLN A 46 3.69 -3.25 -26.59
C GLN A 46 2.65 -2.96 -25.50
N ARG A 47 2.90 -1.92 -24.70
CA ARG A 47 1.95 -1.37 -23.74
C ARG A 47 1.91 0.15 -23.86
N PRO A 48 0.73 0.77 -23.72
CA PRO A 48 0.66 2.21 -23.56
C PRO A 48 1.33 2.58 -22.24
N GLY A 49 2.12 3.65 -22.22
CA GLY A 49 2.55 4.28 -20.98
C GLY A 49 1.36 5.01 -20.32
N SER A 50 1.60 5.60 -19.17
CA SER A 50 0.66 6.49 -18.50
C SER A 50 1.25 7.89 -18.35
N ALA A 51 0.38 8.91 -18.20
CA ALA A 51 0.83 10.27 -17.93
C ALA A 51 1.65 10.35 -16.62
N ASP A 52 1.32 9.50 -15.63
CA ASP A 52 2.06 9.43 -14.36
C ASP A 52 3.46 8.85 -14.54
N LEU A 53 3.56 7.73 -15.27
CA LEU A 53 4.87 7.20 -15.64
C LEU A 53 5.70 8.24 -16.40
N ALA A 54 5.07 8.99 -17.31
CA ALA A 54 5.74 10.04 -18.05
C ALA A 54 6.27 11.15 -17.15
N ARG A 55 5.46 11.63 -16.18
CA ARG A 55 5.87 12.64 -15.18
C ARG A 55 7.00 12.16 -14.28
N LEU A 56 6.93 10.90 -13.83
CA LEU A 56 8.00 10.29 -13.04
C LEU A 56 9.30 10.18 -13.83
N CYS A 57 9.20 9.72 -15.09
CA CYS A 57 10.36 9.63 -15.97
C CYS A 57 10.94 11.00 -16.32
N ASP A 58 10.11 12.03 -16.53
CA ASP A 58 10.57 13.40 -16.74
C ASP A 58 11.40 13.91 -15.56
N ARG A 59 10.94 13.66 -14.32
CA ARG A 59 11.64 14.05 -13.09
C ARG A 59 12.99 13.33 -12.97
N GLU A 60 13.01 12.02 -13.20
CA GLU A 60 14.22 11.20 -13.05
C GLU A 60 15.24 11.40 -14.17
N LEU A 61 14.79 11.77 -15.36
CA LEU A 61 15.62 11.95 -16.56
C LEU A 61 15.93 13.42 -16.85
N GLY A 62 15.34 14.36 -16.08
CA GLY A 62 15.55 15.81 -16.28
C GLY A 62 15.06 16.28 -17.65
N THR A 63 13.91 15.79 -18.12
CA THR A 63 13.41 16.06 -19.48
C THR A 63 12.35 17.16 -19.56
N ASP A 64 12.19 17.97 -18.50
CA ASP A 64 11.37 19.18 -18.44
C ASP A 64 9.93 19.00 -19.02
N GLY A 65 9.28 17.88 -18.67
CA GLY A 65 7.90 17.60 -19.10
C GLY A 65 7.74 17.08 -20.54
N ARG A 66 8.83 16.81 -21.26
CA ARG A 66 8.77 16.35 -22.66
C ARG A 66 8.04 15.01 -22.81
N LEU A 67 8.17 14.12 -21.84
CA LEU A 67 7.50 12.82 -21.83
C LEU A 67 6.03 12.99 -21.49
N ALA A 68 5.70 13.80 -20.48
CA ALA A 68 4.32 14.11 -20.11
C ALA A 68 3.55 14.81 -21.24
N ALA A 69 4.20 15.70 -21.97
CA ALA A 69 3.62 16.39 -23.14
C ALA A 69 3.16 15.45 -24.27
N THR A 70 3.65 14.19 -24.31
CA THR A 70 3.16 13.20 -25.29
C THR A 70 1.73 12.75 -25.00
N PHE A 71 1.25 12.92 -23.77
CA PHE A 71 -0.12 12.63 -23.37
C PHE A 71 -1.03 13.85 -23.43
N GLU A 72 -0.49 15.09 -23.42
CA GLU A 72 -1.27 16.32 -23.46
C GLU A 72 -1.68 16.74 -24.87
N ARG A 73 -0.99 16.25 -25.92
CA ARG A 73 -1.25 16.61 -27.32
C ARG A 73 -2.24 15.66 -28.01
N ARG A 74 -3.47 15.60 -27.54
CA ARG A 74 -4.57 15.06 -28.33
C ARG A 74 -5.54 16.19 -28.65
N PRO A 75 -5.55 16.75 -29.89
CA PRO A 75 -6.56 17.72 -30.25
C PRO A 75 -7.92 17.03 -30.27
N ALA A 76 -8.89 17.61 -29.57
CA ALA A 76 -10.28 17.21 -29.60
C ALA A 76 -10.80 17.30 -31.04
N ARG A 77 -10.97 16.16 -31.71
CA ARG A 77 -11.83 16.09 -32.89
C ARG A 77 -13.28 16.12 -32.42
N ALA A 78 -13.92 17.26 -32.62
CA ALA A 78 -15.37 17.38 -32.51
C ALA A 78 -16.02 16.46 -33.55
N GLY A 79 -16.66 15.41 -33.07
CA GLY A 79 -17.45 14.48 -33.86
C GLY A 79 -17.83 13.32 -32.96
N GLN A 80 -19.10 13.33 -32.54
CA GLN A 80 -19.85 12.26 -31.84
C GLN A 80 -19.08 10.94 -31.60
N LEU A 81 -18.26 10.90 -30.56
CA LEU A 81 -17.78 9.67 -29.96
C LEU A 81 -18.53 9.51 -28.64
N ARG A 82 -19.23 8.38 -28.49
CA ARG A 82 -19.61 7.89 -27.18
C ARG A 82 -18.40 8.08 -26.25
N PRO A 83 -18.56 8.57 -25.02
CA PRO A 83 -17.45 8.62 -24.09
C PRO A 83 -16.87 7.21 -24.02
N GLU A 84 -15.61 7.04 -24.47
CA GLU A 84 -14.85 5.83 -24.16
C GLU A 84 -14.86 5.75 -22.65
N ALA A 85 -15.44 4.68 -22.13
CA ALA A 85 -15.51 4.43 -20.70
C ALA A 85 -14.11 4.58 -20.11
N ASP A 86 -14.00 5.37 -19.05
CA ASP A 86 -12.80 5.53 -18.27
C ASP A 86 -12.13 4.14 -18.07
N PRO A 87 -10.82 3.99 -18.28
CA PRO A 87 -10.13 2.73 -18.00
C PRO A 87 -10.41 2.19 -16.59
N LEU A 88 -10.65 3.06 -15.61
CA LEU A 88 -11.18 2.74 -14.29
C LEU A 88 -12.59 2.17 -14.37
N GLU A 89 -13.48 2.77 -15.16
CA GLU A 89 -14.85 2.30 -15.37
C GLU A 89 -14.90 0.95 -16.10
N THR A 90 -13.96 0.68 -17.02
CA THR A 90 -13.85 -0.60 -17.73
C THR A 90 -13.28 -1.70 -16.83
N ALA A 91 -12.25 -1.41 -16.05
CA ALA A 91 -11.71 -2.34 -15.02
C ALA A 91 -12.77 -2.60 -13.95
N TRP A 92 -13.52 -1.59 -13.58
CA TRP A 92 -14.65 -1.61 -12.68
C TRP A 92 -15.80 -2.51 -13.18
N ARG A 93 -16.28 -2.35 -14.42
CA ARG A 93 -17.32 -3.20 -15.00
C ARG A 93 -16.91 -4.66 -15.07
N GLY A 94 -15.63 -4.93 -15.35
CA GLY A 94 -15.09 -6.29 -15.33
C GLY A 94 -15.10 -6.90 -13.94
N LEU A 95 -14.79 -6.12 -12.90
CA LEU A 95 -14.80 -6.58 -11.51
C LEU A 95 -16.25 -6.80 -11.01
N VAL A 96 -17.15 -5.85 -11.29
CA VAL A 96 -18.57 -5.91 -10.88
C VAL A 96 -19.33 -7.04 -11.55
N ALA A 97 -19.02 -7.34 -12.81
CA ALA A 97 -19.67 -8.46 -13.53
C ALA A 97 -19.34 -9.85 -12.91
N THR A 98 -18.32 -9.93 -12.07
CA THR A 98 -17.92 -11.18 -11.37
C THR A 98 -18.46 -11.27 -9.94
N LEU A 99 -19.20 -10.25 -9.46
CA LEU A 99 -19.59 -10.12 -8.06
C LEU A 99 -21.10 -10.19 -7.88
N ASP A 100 -21.64 -11.40 -7.74
CA ASP A 100 -23.03 -11.62 -7.33
C ASP A 100 -23.19 -11.45 -5.81
N ALA A 101 -24.10 -10.52 -5.43
CA ALA A 101 -24.84 -10.41 -4.18
C ALA A 101 -24.07 -10.58 -2.85
N GLY A 102 -23.40 -9.53 -2.40
CA GLY A 102 -23.01 -9.35 -0.99
C GLY A 102 -24.12 -8.65 -0.17
N GLY A 103 -24.18 -8.93 1.12
CA GLY A 103 -24.99 -8.18 2.08
C GLY A 103 -24.42 -6.78 2.41
N PRO A 104 -25.06 -5.96 3.28
CA PRO A 104 -24.49 -4.68 3.69
C PRO A 104 -23.15 -4.85 4.38
N VAL A 105 -22.18 -3.94 4.09
CA VAL A 105 -20.88 -3.94 4.81
C VAL A 105 -21.21 -3.76 6.31
N PRO A 106 -20.72 -4.63 7.18
CA PRO A 106 -20.79 -4.40 8.61
C PRO A 106 -20.13 -3.08 8.97
N ASP A 107 -20.67 -2.36 9.95
CA ASP A 107 -20.04 -1.17 10.51
C ASP A 107 -18.59 -1.44 10.95
N ASP A 108 -18.29 -2.73 11.19
CA ASP A 108 -16.94 -3.24 11.50
C ASP A 108 -16.37 -4.08 10.33
N TYR A 109 -15.92 -3.41 9.26
CA TYR A 109 -15.32 -4.05 8.09
C TYR A 109 -14.03 -4.87 8.40
N ARG A 110 -13.39 -4.62 9.55
CA ARG A 110 -12.20 -5.36 10.00
C ARG A 110 -12.51 -6.78 10.46
N SER A 111 -13.77 -7.05 10.78
CA SER A 111 -14.25 -8.41 11.11
C SER A 111 -14.56 -9.26 9.88
N VAL A 112 -14.39 -8.71 8.66
CA VAL A 112 -14.71 -9.39 7.39
C VAL A 112 -13.42 -9.73 6.64
N PRO A 113 -13.26 -10.98 6.16
CA PRO A 113 -12.10 -11.36 5.34
C PRO A 113 -11.98 -10.51 4.07
N PRO A 114 -10.76 -10.15 3.62
CA PRO A 114 -10.56 -9.22 2.50
C PRO A 114 -11.26 -9.65 1.19
N ALA A 115 -11.29 -10.95 0.90
CA ALA A 115 -11.94 -11.48 -0.29
C ALA A 115 -13.48 -11.33 -0.27
N CYS A 116 -14.07 -11.36 0.93
CA CYS A 116 -15.51 -11.14 1.11
C CYS A 116 -15.85 -9.65 1.18
N LEU A 117 -14.91 -8.82 1.69
CA LEU A 117 -15.12 -7.38 1.85
C LEU A 117 -15.08 -6.63 0.51
N LEU A 118 -14.16 -6.98 -0.39
CA LEU A 118 -13.94 -6.24 -1.64
C LEU A 118 -15.20 -6.07 -2.50
N PRO A 119 -16.00 -7.13 -2.76
CA PRO A 119 -17.24 -6.99 -3.53
C PRO A 119 -18.20 -5.95 -2.96
N GLU A 120 -18.29 -5.90 -1.65
CA GLU A 120 -19.22 -5.04 -0.95
C GLU A 120 -18.78 -3.58 -0.99
N LEU A 121 -17.49 -3.30 -0.77
CA LEU A 121 -16.94 -1.95 -0.92
C LEU A 121 -17.18 -1.40 -2.33
N VAL A 122 -16.98 -2.28 -3.33
CA VAL A 122 -17.19 -1.98 -4.73
C VAL A 122 -18.65 -1.63 -5.01
N ARG A 123 -19.60 -2.39 -4.46
CA ARG A 123 -21.03 -2.14 -4.60
C ARG A 123 -21.45 -0.79 -3.99
N GLN A 124 -20.94 -0.48 -2.79
CA GLN A 124 -21.26 0.79 -2.10
C GLN A 124 -20.73 2.01 -2.86
N LEU A 125 -19.54 1.90 -3.45
CA LEU A 125 -18.95 3.02 -4.18
C LEU A 125 -19.82 3.50 -5.37
N HIS A 126 -20.68 2.63 -5.94
CA HIS A 126 -21.55 3.01 -7.05
C HIS A 126 -22.56 4.12 -6.74
N GLY A 127 -22.92 4.29 -5.48
CA GLY A 127 -23.85 5.34 -5.05
C GLY A 127 -23.20 6.43 -4.21
N ALA A 128 -21.90 6.30 -3.94
CA ALA A 128 -21.16 7.20 -3.07
C ALA A 128 -20.64 8.43 -3.82
N ASP A 129 -20.56 9.56 -3.15
CA ASP A 129 -19.96 10.78 -3.64
C ASP A 129 -19.10 11.46 -2.55
N GLY A 130 -18.32 12.46 -2.95
CA GLY A 130 -17.55 13.29 -2.03
C GLY A 130 -16.66 12.49 -1.07
N VAL A 131 -16.84 12.71 0.24
CA VAL A 131 -16.06 12.08 1.33
C VAL A 131 -16.20 10.56 1.30
N GLU A 132 -17.43 10.06 1.16
CA GLU A 132 -17.71 8.63 1.17
C GLU A 132 -17.02 7.90 0.01
N ALA A 133 -17.05 8.47 -1.20
CA ALA A 133 -16.35 7.91 -2.35
C ALA A 133 -14.83 7.84 -2.13
N ALA A 134 -14.25 8.84 -1.49
CA ALA A 134 -12.82 8.86 -1.18
C ALA A 134 -12.45 7.82 -0.12
N GLU A 135 -13.25 7.67 0.94
CA GLU A 135 -13.07 6.65 1.99
C GLU A 135 -13.21 5.24 1.43
N LEU A 136 -14.24 4.97 0.65
CA LEU A 136 -14.44 3.67 0.00
C LEU A 136 -13.31 3.34 -0.98
N SER A 137 -12.84 4.32 -1.76
CA SER A 137 -11.69 4.14 -2.66
C SER A 137 -10.41 3.77 -1.89
N MET A 138 -10.18 4.40 -0.73
CA MET A 138 -9.07 4.07 0.16
C MET A 138 -9.20 2.65 0.70
N LEU A 139 -10.38 2.25 1.20
CA LEU A 139 -10.62 0.89 1.72
C LEU A 139 -10.47 -0.17 0.62
N ILE A 140 -10.92 0.12 -0.60
CA ILE A 140 -10.72 -0.77 -1.77
C ILE A 140 -9.21 -0.93 -2.05
N ALA A 141 -8.43 0.17 -2.01
CA ALA A 141 -6.99 0.12 -2.22
C ALA A 141 -6.29 -0.74 -1.15
N GLU A 142 -6.63 -0.55 0.13
CA GLU A 142 -6.11 -1.38 1.23
C GLU A 142 -6.48 -2.86 1.07
N THR A 143 -7.73 -3.14 0.74
CA THR A 143 -8.23 -4.52 0.56
C THR A 143 -7.55 -5.22 -0.63
N LEU A 144 -7.36 -4.53 -1.74
CA LEU A 144 -6.63 -5.04 -2.91
C LEU A 144 -5.15 -5.31 -2.58
N ALA A 145 -4.51 -4.45 -1.79
CA ALA A 145 -3.15 -4.67 -1.34
C ALA A 145 -3.05 -5.93 -0.46
N ARG A 146 -4.01 -6.14 0.44
CA ARG A 146 -4.13 -7.36 1.26
C ARG A 146 -4.31 -8.61 0.40
N LEU A 147 -5.08 -8.53 -0.67
CA LEU A 147 -5.27 -9.63 -1.65
C LEU A 147 -4.05 -9.85 -2.56
N GLY A 148 -3.00 -9.01 -2.46
CA GLY A 148 -1.80 -9.11 -3.29
C GLY A 148 -1.93 -8.48 -4.67
N GLU A 149 -3.07 -7.83 -4.97
CA GLU A 149 -3.37 -7.18 -6.25
C GLU A 149 -2.72 -5.78 -6.34
N ARG A 150 -1.38 -5.73 -6.16
CA ARG A 150 -0.59 -4.50 -6.01
C ARG A 150 -0.78 -3.49 -7.13
N SER A 151 -0.84 -3.94 -8.38
CA SER A 151 -0.98 -3.04 -9.53
C SER A 151 -2.34 -2.35 -9.56
N THR A 152 -3.39 -3.06 -9.15
CA THR A 152 -4.74 -2.53 -9.03
C THR A 152 -4.87 -1.65 -7.80
N ALA A 153 -4.31 -2.06 -6.65
CA ALA A 153 -4.27 -1.27 -5.43
C ALA A 153 -3.64 0.11 -5.66
N ARG A 154 -2.52 0.19 -6.40
CA ARG A 154 -1.86 1.48 -6.71
C ARG A 154 -2.74 2.44 -7.51
N ARG A 155 -3.56 1.93 -8.43
CA ARG A 155 -4.53 2.75 -9.17
C ARG A 155 -5.62 3.28 -8.25
N TRP A 156 -6.07 2.45 -7.32
CA TRP A 156 -7.06 2.84 -6.32
C TRP A 156 -6.50 3.83 -5.31
N TRP A 157 -5.24 3.71 -4.89
CA TRP A 157 -4.57 4.74 -4.08
C TRP A 157 -4.53 6.08 -4.80
N TRP A 158 -4.23 6.08 -6.09
CA TRP A 158 -4.28 7.32 -6.89
C TRP A 158 -5.70 7.90 -6.95
N ALA A 159 -6.71 7.07 -7.22
CA ALA A 159 -8.11 7.50 -7.25
C ALA A 159 -8.58 8.04 -5.88
N ALA A 160 -8.22 7.36 -4.79
CA ALA A 160 -8.53 7.79 -3.43
C ALA A 160 -7.91 9.15 -3.10
N ARG A 161 -6.66 9.39 -3.49
CA ARG A 161 -6.03 10.73 -3.32
C ARG A 161 -6.75 11.80 -4.13
N ALA A 162 -7.02 11.53 -5.40
CA ALA A 162 -7.72 12.49 -6.26
C ALA A 162 -9.12 12.82 -5.71
N ALA A 163 -9.86 11.81 -5.24
CA ALA A 163 -11.16 12.01 -4.62
C ALA A 163 -11.05 12.81 -3.31
N ALA A 164 -10.11 12.45 -2.42
CA ALA A 164 -9.88 13.17 -1.17
C ALA A 164 -9.48 14.63 -1.40
N ASP A 165 -8.59 14.89 -2.37
CA ASP A 165 -8.17 16.26 -2.72
C ASP A 165 -9.34 17.08 -3.31
N SER A 166 -10.28 16.44 -4.01
CA SER A 166 -11.45 17.12 -4.58
C SER A 166 -12.50 17.51 -3.54
N VAL A 167 -12.53 16.84 -2.40
CA VAL A 167 -13.43 17.17 -1.29
C VAL A 167 -13.02 18.50 -0.61
N GLY A 168 -11.75 18.89 -0.76
CA GLY A 168 -11.22 20.13 -0.22
C GLY A 168 -10.60 20.00 1.16
N GLU A 169 -10.75 21.04 1.99
CA GLU A 169 -10.11 21.10 3.32
C GLU A 169 -10.72 20.06 4.28
N GLY A 170 -9.85 19.26 4.90
CA GLY A 170 -10.25 18.24 5.86
C GLY A 170 -9.12 17.24 6.15
N PRO A 171 -9.33 16.28 7.07
CA PRO A 171 -8.31 15.31 7.47
C PRO A 171 -8.10 14.18 6.44
N LEU A 172 -9.04 14.00 5.50
CA LEU A 172 -9.04 12.85 4.59
C LEU A 172 -7.85 12.84 3.62
N PRO A 173 -7.44 13.97 3.00
CA PRO A 173 -6.24 14.00 2.15
C PRO A 173 -4.96 13.54 2.88
N ALA A 174 -4.81 13.92 4.15
CA ALA A 174 -3.71 13.48 5.01
C ALA A 174 -3.80 11.97 5.29
N LEU A 175 -4.98 11.49 5.67
CA LEU A 175 -5.21 10.09 6.01
C LEU A 175 -4.92 9.15 4.83
N VAL A 176 -5.41 9.47 3.64
CA VAL A 176 -5.20 8.62 2.43
C VAL A 176 -3.71 8.48 2.11
N ARG A 177 -2.94 9.57 2.16
CA ARG A 177 -1.49 9.53 1.91
C ARG A 177 -0.74 8.73 2.96
N ALA A 178 -1.10 8.90 4.23
CA ALA A 178 -0.50 8.15 5.33
C ALA A 178 -0.75 6.65 5.20
N LYS A 179 -1.98 6.26 4.91
CA LYS A 179 -2.37 4.86 4.70
C LYS A 179 -1.68 4.25 3.47
N GLU A 180 -1.57 5.00 2.38
CA GLU A 180 -0.80 4.58 1.21
C GLU A 180 0.68 4.37 1.54
N ALA A 181 1.28 5.26 2.34
CA ALA A 181 2.67 5.12 2.75
C ALA A 181 2.90 3.87 3.61
N ILE A 182 2.03 3.61 4.60
CA ILE A 182 2.10 2.43 5.48
C ILE A 182 1.94 1.14 4.65
N THR A 183 0.93 1.07 3.79
CA THR A 183 0.70 -0.09 2.92
C THR A 183 1.86 -0.29 1.95
N GLY A 184 2.44 0.81 1.45
CA GLY A 184 3.59 0.79 0.56
C GLY A 184 4.86 0.18 1.17
N LEU A 185 5.02 0.22 2.50
CA LEU A 185 6.11 -0.48 3.20
C LEU A 185 6.00 -2.01 3.01
N ALA A 186 4.82 -2.58 3.22
CA ALA A 186 4.58 -4.00 2.99
C ALA A 186 4.76 -4.37 1.50
N GLU A 187 4.36 -3.48 0.58
CA GLU A 187 4.60 -3.67 -0.86
C GLU A 187 6.08 -3.51 -1.27
N ARG A 188 6.96 -3.15 -0.33
CA ARG A 188 8.39 -2.87 -0.57
C ARG A 188 8.61 -1.81 -1.65
N ARG A 189 7.78 -0.74 -1.63
CA ARG A 189 7.94 0.42 -2.51
C ARG A 189 9.19 1.20 -2.15
N PRO A 190 9.76 2.01 -3.08
CA PRO A 190 10.92 2.85 -2.80
C PRO A 190 10.68 3.76 -1.58
N LEU A 191 11.50 3.61 -0.54
CA LEU A 191 11.33 4.31 0.73
C LEU A 191 11.36 5.83 0.60
N ALA A 192 12.11 6.37 -0.38
CA ALA A 192 12.12 7.80 -0.66
C ALA A 192 10.74 8.34 -1.08
N GLN A 193 10.02 7.60 -1.93
CA GLN A 193 8.65 7.96 -2.34
C GLN A 193 7.66 7.85 -1.18
N LEU A 194 7.83 6.83 -0.33
CA LEU A 194 6.98 6.66 0.85
C LEU A 194 7.23 7.77 1.87
N LEU A 195 8.47 8.25 2.00
CA LEU A 195 8.77 9.39 2.86
C LEU A 195 8.15 10.68 2.33
N GLU A 196 8.19 10.93 1.01
CA GLU A 196 7.49 12.06 0.40
C GLU A 196 6.00 12.04 0.73
N LEU A 197 5.33 10.89 0.55
CA LEU A 197 3.92 10.73 0.90
C LEU A 197 3.64 10.95 2.40
N ALA A 198 4.50 10.41 3.26
CA ALA A 198 4.37 10.58 4.70
C ALA A 198 4.59 12.03 5.15
N ASP A 199 5.56 12.73 4.57
CA ASP A 199 5.82 14.14 4.86
C ASP A 199 4.68 15.04 4.34
N GLU A 200 4.14 14.78 3.13
CA GLU A 200 2.93 15.44 2.63
C GLU A 200 1.73 15.21 3.56
N SER A 201 1.55 13.99 4.06
CA SER A 201 0.43 13.66 4.95
C SER A 201 0.51 14.44 6.27
N VAL A 202 1.70 14.56 6.86
CA VAL A 202 1.90 15.35 8.08
C VAL A 202 1.65 16.84 7.81
N ALA A 203 2.12 17.36 6.68
CA ALA A 203 1.91 18.78 6.32
C ALA A 203 0.42 19.10 6.14
N LEU A 204 -0.36 18.20 5.54
CA LEU A 204 -1.81 18.35 5.39
C LEU A 204 -2.55 18.24 6.74
N ASP A 205 -2.14 17.29 7.60
CA ASP A 205 -2.75 17.16 8.93
C ASP A 205 -2.51 18.39 9.81
N LEU A 206 -1.38 19.08 9.67
CA LEU A 206 -1.11 20.33 10.38
C LEU A 206 -2.03 21.48 9.92
N GLN A 207 -2.49 21.45 8.67
CA GLN A 207 -3.41 22.47 8.12
C GLN A 207 -4.86 22.19 8.53
N ALA A 208 -5.26 20.92 8.59
CA ALA A 208 -6.61 20.47 8.93
C ALA A 208 -6.55 19.25 9.88
N PRO A 209 -6.26 19.48 11.17
CA PRO A 209 -6.14 18.38 12.14
C PRO A 209 -7.43 17.58 12.27
N GLY A 210 -7.32 16.26 12.31
CA GLY A 210 -8.45 15.34 12.42
C GLY A 210 -8.26 14.26 13.48
N ALA A 211 -9.33 13.52 13.72
CA ALA A 211 -9.35 12.38 14.65
C ALA A 211 -8.31 11.29 14.32
N ALA A 212 -7.87 11.22 13.06
CA ALA A 212 -6.88 10.28 12.56
C ALA A 212 -5.44 10.84 12.59
N GLY A 213 -5.16 11.95 13.28
CA GLY A 213 -3.88 12.67 13.27
C GLY A 213 -2.66 11.84 13.71
N CYS A 214 -2.87 10.71 14.40
CA CYS A 214 -1.80 9.75 14.68
C CYS A 214 -1.31 9.03 13.42
N VAL A 215 -2.16 8.80 12.42
CA VAL A 215 -1.82 7.98 11.24
C VAL A 215 -0.75 8.63 10.36
N PRO A 216 -0.80 9.94 10.03
CA PRO A 216 0.28 10.64 9.35
C PRO A 216 1.64 10.52 10.04
N ARG A 217 1.67 10.73 11.35
CA ARG A 217 2.92 10.62 12.15
C ARG A 217 3.42 9.21 12.27
N THR A 218 2.51 8.24 12.37
CA THR A 218 2.83 6.80 12.31
C THR A 218 3.51 6.47 10.98
N ALA A 219 2.94 6.87 9.85
CA ALA A 219 3.51 6.64 8.54
C ALA A 219 4.95 7.19 8.45
N ARG A 220 5.14 8.44 8.89
CA ARG A 220 6.45 9.08 8.88
C ARG A 220 7.47 8.37 9.76
N ALA A 221 7.09 8.02 11.00
CA ALA A 221 7.96 7.34 11.94
C ALA A 221 8.40 5.96 11.43
N LEU A 222 7.47 5.18 10.87
CA LEU A 222 7.74 3.86 10.29
C LEU A 222 8.69 3.96 9.08
N VAL A 223 8.42 4.88 8.15
CA VAL A 223 9.26 5.04 6.96
C VAL A 223 10.68 5.51 7.33
N LEU A 224 10.81 6.43 8.30
CA LEU A 224 12.12 6.87 8.78
C LEU A 224 12.88 5.74 9.47
N ALA A 225 12.20 4.89 10.24
CA ALA A 225 12.81 3.72 10.87
C ALA A 225 13.29 2.70 9.83
N GLU A 226 12.49 2.39 8.81
CA GLU A 226 12.87 1.51 7.70
C GLU A 226 14.04 2.08 6.85
N LEU A 227 14.17 3.41 6.75
CA LEU A 227 15.32 4.09 6.13
C LEU A 227 16.59 4.04 7.00
N GLY A 228 16.53 3.54 8.23
CA GLY A 228 17.64 3.57 9.19
C GLY A 228 17.95 4.97 9.72
N ARG A 229 17.05 5.96 9.52
CA ARG A 229 17.20 7.34 10.03
C ARG A 229 16.81 7.41 11.51
N THR A 230 17.59 6.73 12.35
CA THR A 230 17.27 6.46 13.76
C THR A 230 16.87 7.72 14.55
N GLN A 231 17.64 8.81 14.46
CA GLN A 231 17.36 10.03 15.21
C GLN A 231 16.06 10.72 14.73
N ASP A 232 15.80 10.69 13.44
CA ASP A 232 14.59 11.26 12.87
C ASP A 232 13.35 10.41 13.22
N ALA A 233 13.50 9.08 13.17
CA ALA A 233 12.45 8.15 13.58
C ALA A 233 12.11 8.30 15.08
N GLN A 234 13.12 8.45 15.95
CA GLN A 234 12.91 8.71 17.37
C GLN A 234 12.16 10.02 17.62
N ARG A 235 12.51 11.10 16.92
CA ARG A 235 11.79 12.38 17.02
C ARG A 235 10.34 12.25 16.54
N ALA A 236 10.12 11.59 15.39
CA ALA A 236 8.78 11.35 14.88
C ALA A 236 7.94 10.48 15.82
N LEU A 237 8.56 9.50 16.50
CA LEU A 237 7.91 8.69 17.52
C LEU A 237 7.50 9.53 18.73
N GLN A 238 8.36 10.43 19.21
CA GLN A 238 8.04 11.33 20.32
C GLN A 238 6.87 12.27 19.96
N GLU A 239 6.86 12.82 18.74
CA GLU A 239 5.73 13.61 18.22
C GLU A 239 4.43 12.79 18.19
N LEU A 240 4.51 11.53 17.76
CA LEU A 240 3.37 10.61 17.72
C LEU A 240 2.80 10.36 19.13
N ILE A 241 3.67 10.05 20.11
CA ILE A 241 3.27 9.79 21.51
C ILE A 241 2.58 11.03 22.10
N GLY A 242 3.20 12.21 21.95
CA GLY A 242 2.63 13.46 22.49
C GLY A 242 1.23 13.78 21.96
N ILE A 243 0.98 13.51 20.68
CA ILE A 243 -0.35 13.72 20.07
C ILE A 243 -1.30 12.56 20.40
N GLY A 244 -0.79 11.33 20.46
CA GLY A 244 -1.57 10.14 20.75
C GLY A 244 -2.29 10.26 22.11
N ASP A 245 -1.60 10.69 23.15
CA ASP A 245 -2.16 10.91 24.47
C ASP A 245 -3.28 11.94 24.47
N GLU A 246 -3.16 13.00 23.66
CA GLU A 246 -4.21 14.01 23.52
C GLU A 246 -5.42 13.46 22.75
N LEU A 247 -5.19 12.78 21.62
CA LEU A 247 -6.24 12.21 20.80
C LEU A 247 -7.05 11.14 21.54
N LEU A 248 -6.39 10.28 22.32
CA LEU A 248 -7.08 9.27 23.15
C LEU A 248 -7.98 9.90 24.20
N ARG A 249 -7.63 11.08 24.71
CA ARG A 249 -8.47 11.80 25.68
C ARG A 249 -9.64 12.55 25.03
N THR A 250 -9.47 13.03 23.80
CA THR A 250 -10.43 13.96 23.16
C THR A 250 -11.29 13.31 22.08
N THR A 251 -10.89 12.15 21.56
CA THR A 251 -11.51 11.51 20.40
C THR A 251 -12.03 10.12 20.74
N PRO A 252 -13.37 9.95 20.92
CA PRO A 252 -13.95 8.64 21.26
C PRO A 252 -13.68 7.54 20.21
N GLN A 253 -13.45 7.92 18.95
CA GLN A 253 -13.18 7.01 17.83
C GLN A 253 -11.70 6.60 17.72
N ALA A 254 -10.81 7.22 18.51
CA ALA A 254 -9.40 6.84 18.52
C ALA A 254 -9.26 5.38 18.96
N GLN A 255 -8.45 4.63 18.20
CA GLN A 255 -8.21 3.23 18.46
C GLN A 255 -6.88 3.06 19.23
N PRO A 256 -6.91 2.87 20.56
CA PRO A 256 -5.69 2.83 21.38
C PRO A 256 -4.67 1.78 20.93
N TYR A 257 -5.15 0.64 20.41
CA TYR A 257 -4.27 -0.42 19.93
C TYR A 257 -3.37 0.05 18.77
N GLN A 258 -3.85 0.95 17.91
CA GLN A 258 -3.09 1.45 16.76
C GLN A 258 -1.89 2.29 17.19
N LEU A 259 -2.02 3.09 18.25
CA LEU A 259 -0.93 3.86 18.81
C LEU A 259 0.16 2.93 19.36
N HIS A 260 -0.22 1.98 20.20
CA HIS A 260 0.73 1.01 20.78
C HIS A 260 1.37 0.11 19.71
N TRP A 261 0.61 -0.27 18.66
CA TRP A 261 1.18 -0.95 17.51
C TRP A 261 2.24 -0.10 16.82
N ALA A 262 1.94 1.17 16.56
CA ALA A 262 2.86 2.08 15.88
C ALA A 262 4.16 2.28 16.68
N GLU A 263 4.04 2.55 17.97
CA GLU A 263 5.16 2.69 18.88
C GLU A 263 6.00 1.39 18.96
N GLY A 264 5.34 0.25 19.17
CA GLY A 264 6.01 -1.06 19.26
C GLY A 264 6.68 -1.44 17.95
N ARG A 265 6.06 -1.14 16.80
CA ARG A 265 6.64 -1.38 15.49
C ARG A 265 7.88 -0.54 15.23
N VAL A 266 7.85 0.75 15.54
CA VAL A 266 9.03 1.64 15.42
C VAL A 266 10.14 1.16 16.37
N CYS A 267 9.82 0.79 17.61
CA CYS A 267 10.78 0.21 18.54
C CYS A 267 11.45 -1.05 17.97
N THR A 268 10.67 -1.96 17.38
CA THR A 268 11.20 -3.17 16.73
C THR A 268 12.20 -2.83 15.62
N LEU A 269 11.84 -1.90 14.73
CA LEU A 269 12.69 -1.47 13.62
C LEU A 269 13.98 -0.77 14.07
N LEU A 270 13.94 -0.09 15.22
CA LEU A 270 15.11 0.56 15.83
C LEU A 270 15.95 -0.40 16.70
N GLY A 271 15.57 -1.66 16.82
CA GLY A 271 16.28 -2.66 17.63
C GLY A 271 15.95 -2.62 19.13
N TYR A 272 14.89 -1.90 19.53
CA TYR A 272 14.44 -1.82 20.92
C TYR A 272 13.43 -2.94 21.24
N GLY A 273 13.89 -4.20 21.24
CA GLY A 273 13.04 -5.37 21.37
C GLY A 273 12.21 -5.39 22.65
N VAL A 274 12.81 -5.22 23.82
CA VAL A 274 12.08 -5.33 25.11
C VAL A 274 10.96 -4.29 25.24
N PRO A 275 11.19 -2.98 25.05
CA PRO A 275 10.09 -2.00 25.03
C PRO A 275 9.04 -2.28 23.95
N GLY A 276 9.50 -2.69 22.77
CA GLY A 276 8.59 -3.01 21.64
C GLY A 276 7.64 -4.17 21.97
N CYS A 277 8.11 -5.23 22.63
CA CYS A 277 7.25 -6.35 23.06
C CYS A 277 6.14 -5.89 23.99
N VAL A 278 6.45 -5.09 25.01
CA VAL A 278 5.44 -4.57 25.96
C VAL A 278 4.36 -3.78 25.25
N LEU A 279 4.74 -2.93 24.29
CA LEU A 279 3.80 -2.11 23.50
C LEU A 279 2.94 -2.98 22.56
N LEU A 280 3.53 -3.96 21.90
CA LEU A 280 2.79 -4.86 20.99
C LEU A 280 1.85 -5.80 21.74
N GLU A 281 2.23 -6.31 22.92
CA GLU A 281 1.35 -7.04 23.81
C GLU A 281 0.16 -6.18 24.23
N ARG A 282 0.42 -4.92 24.61
CA ARG A 282 -0.65 -3.98 24.94
C ARG A 282 -1.57 -3.70 23.74
N ALA A 283 -1.02 -3.50 22.55
CA ALA A 283 -1.80 -3.38 21.32
C ALA A 283 -2.70 -4.61 21.11
N ARG A 284 -2.14 -5.79 21.32
CA ARG A 284 -2.85 -7.07 21.18
C ARG A 284 -4.01 -7.24 22.17
N GLU A 285 -3.82 -6.81 23.42
CA GLU A 285 -4.88 -6.80 24.44
C GLU A 285 -6.04 -5.86 24.10
N LEU A 286 -5.73 -4.68 23.55
CA LEU A 286 -6.69 -3.64 23.20
C LEU A 286 -7.39 -3.88 21.85
N CYS A 287 -6.86 -4.76 21.01
CA CYS A 287 -7.44 -5.08 19.71
C CYS A 287 -8.67 -5.99 19.89
N PRO A 288 -9.84 -5.65 19.32
CA PRO A 288 -11.04 -6.47 19.42
C PRO A 288 -10.82 -7.92 18.98
N GLU A 289 -11.47 -8.86 19.67
CA GLU A 289 -11.34 -10.29 19.35
C GLU A 289 -11.90 -10.64 17.98
N SER A 290 -12.91 -9.93 17.52
CA SER A 290 -13.51 -10.10 16.20
C SER A 290 -12.58 -9.70 15.04
N TRP A 291 -11.51 -8.95 15.30
CA TRP A 291 -10.60 -8.46 14.26
C TRP A 291 -9.46 -9.47 14.00
N THR A 292 -9.84 -10.60 13.49
CA THR A 292 -8.95 -11.77 13.29
C THR A 292 -7.69 -11.44 12.50
N GLY A 293 -7.82 -10.70 11.41
CA GLY A 293 -6.68 -10.33 10.55
C GLY A 293 -5.70 -9.36 11.23
N GLU A 294 -6.21 -8.35 11.92
CA GLU A 294 -5.40 -7.39 12.68
C GLU A 294 -4.68 -8.07 13.84
N ARG A 295 -5.38 -8.95 14.57
CA ARG A 295 -4.77 -9.74 15.66
C ARG A 295 -3.65 -10.64 15.16
N ALA A 296 -3.83 -11.30 14.01
CA ALA A 296 -2.79 -12.10 13.39
C ALA A 296 -1.55 -11.26 13.01
N GLN A 297 -1.78 -10.06 12.45
CA GLN A 297 -0.67 -9.13 12.13
C GLN A 297 0.03 -8.62 13.39
N LEU A 298 -0.69 -8.30 14.48
CA LEU A 298 -0.12 -7.92 15.76
C LEU A 298 0.73 -9.05 16.37
N ASP A 299 0.23 -10.29 16.34
CA ASP A 299 0.97 -11.47 16.83
C ASP A 299 2.25 -11.71 16.00
N LEU A 300 2.24 -11.45 14.70
CA LEU A 300 3.43 -11.54 13.84
C LEU A 300 4.41 -10.39 14.07
N CYS A 301 3.92 -9.16 14.32
CA CYS A 301 4.77 -8.05 14.74
C CYS A 301 5.43 -8.34 16.09
N LEU A 302 4.69 -8.91 17.04
CA LEU A 302 5.22 -9.35 18.31
C LEU A 302 6.26 -10.47 18.13
N ALA A 303 6.02 -11.42 17.23
CA ALA A 303 6.98 -12.49 16.90
C ALA A 303 8.30 -11.91 16.39
N GLU A 304 8.26 -10.94 15.47
CA GLU A 304 9.45 -10.23 14.99
C GLU A 304 10.16 -9.50 16.14
N CYS A 305 9.40 -8.80 16.99
CA CYS A 305 9.93 -8.07 18.12
C CYS A 305 10.60 -8.97 19.17
N LEU A 306 10.02 -10.14 19.46
CA LEU A 306 10.60 -11.16 20.33
C LEU A 306 11.97 -11.63 19.82
N VAL A 307 12.08 -11.85 18.51
CA VAL A 307 13.38 -12.19 17.90
C VAL A 307 14.40 -11.06 18.09
N VAL A 308 13.99 -9.80 17.87
CA VAL A 308 14.85 -8.62 18.11
C VAL A 308 15.24 -8.48 19.58
N ALA A 309 14.38 -8.90 20.52
CA ALA A 309 14.66 -8.93 21.96
C ALA A 309 15.58 -10.10 22.38
N GLY A 310 15.92 -11.02 21.46
CA GLY A 310 16.74 -12.21 21.73
C GLY A 310 15.92 -13.47 22.06
N GLU A 311 14.61 -13.37 22.15
CA GLU A 311 13.68 -14.47 22.44
C GLU A 311 13.29 -15.23 21.15
N VAL A 312 14.31 -15.75 20.45
CA VAL A 312 14.16 -16.32 19.10
C VAL A 312 13.17 -17.49 19.05
N ALA A 313 13.26 -18.39 20.06
CA ALA A 313 12.37 -19.57 20.12
C ALA A 313 10.90 -19.16 20.30
N ALA A 314 10.63 -18.16 21.15
CA ALA A 314 9.29 -17.66 21.38
C ALA A 314 8.73 -16.94 20.14
N GLY A 315 9.55 -16.12 19.45
CA GLY A 315 9.19 -15.47 18.22
C GLY A 315 8.83 -16.46 17.12
N LEU A 316 9.66 -17.49 16.88
CA LEU A 316 9.39 -18.54 15.91
C LEU A 316 8.12 -19.33 16.25
N ALA A 317 7.95 -19.72 17.52
CA ALA A 317 6.74 -20.44 17.95
C ALA A 317 5.48 -19.61 17.71
N THR A 318 5.52 -18.32 18.01
CA THR A 318 4.40 -17.40 17.76
C THR A 318 4.07 -17.30 16.27
N ALA A 319 5.08 -17.10 15.41
CA ALA A 319 4.86 -16.99 13.96
C ALA A 319 4.28 -18.30 13.37
N LEU A 320 4.80 -19.45 13.78
CA LEU A 320 4.31 -20.75 13.35
C LEU A 320 2.86 -20.99 13.80
N ARG A 321 2.56 -20.67 15.06
CA ARG A 321 1.20 -20.81 15.63
C ARG A 321 0.21 -19.96 14.81
N VAL A 322 0.53 -18.69 14.53
CA VAL A 322 -0.35 -17.81 13.75
C VAL A 322 -0.63 -18.41 12.38
N LEU A 323 0.40 -18.85 11.64
CA LEU A 323 0.21 -19.39 10.28
C LEU A 323 -0.52 -20.75 10.25
N VAL A 324 -0.54 -21.50 11.34
CA VAL A 324 -1.22 -22.79 11.44
C VAL A 324 -2.67 -22.65 11.92
N GLU A 325 -2.91 -21.75 12.88
CA GLU A 325 -4.23 -21.58 13.51
C GLU A 325 -5.13 -20.59 12.81
N LEU A 326 -4.56 -19.67 11.99
CA LEU A 326 -5.33 -18.66 11.28
C LEU A 326 -6.22 -19.32 10.22
N PRO A 327 -7.54 -19.04 10.17
CA PRO A 327 -8.41 -19.58 9.13
C PRO A 327 -7.98 -19.15 7.72
N ASP A 328 -8.19 -20.04 6.72
CA ASP A 328 -7.68 -19.87 5.36
C ASP A 328 -8.10 -18.55 4.70
N GLU A 329 -9.29 -18.05 4.98
CA GLU A 329 -9.83 -16.78 4.44
C GLU A 329 -9.12 -15.52 4.95
N TRP A 330 -8.33 -15.64 6.04
CA TRP A 330 -7.56 -14.56 6.62
C TRP A 330 -6.09 -14.58 6.23
N HIS A 331 -5.66 -15.59 5.47
CA HIS A 331 -4.31 -15.68 4.93
C HIS A 331 -4.12 -14.70 3.77
N ASP A 332 -3.91 -13.45 4.09
CA ASP A 332 -3.69 -12.37 3.12
C ASP A 332 -2.19 -12.02 2.94
N TYR A 333 -1.93 -11.12 2.00
CA TYR A 333 -0.57 -10.70 1.68
C TYR A 333 0.15 -10.07 2.89
N LEU A 334 -0.53 -9.29 3.71
CA LEU A 334 0.09 -8.62 4.87
C LEU A 334 0.49 -9.61 5.95
N VAL A 335 -0.30 -10.67 6.16
CA VAL A 335 0.04 -11.78 7.07
C VAL A 335 1.30 -12.47 6.59
N TYR A 336 1.39 -12.78 5.30
CA TYR A 336 2.58 -13.44 4.75
C TYR A 336 3.81 -12.53 4.74
N ASP A 337 3.67 -11.23 4.45
CA ASP A 337 4.77 -10.28 4.52
C ASP A 337 5.28 -10.13 5.96
N ALA A 338 4.38 -10.08 6.95
CA ALA A 338 4.77 -10.03 8.35
C ALA A 338 5.52 -11.30 8.80
N ALA A 339 5.07 -12.48 8.38
CA ALA A 339 5.77 -13.73 8.67
C ALA A 339 7.11 -13.85 7.93
N ASP A 340 7.22 -13.31 6.71
CA ASP A 340 8.49 -13.25 5.96
C ASP A 340 9.51 -12.35 6.66
N ARG A 341 9.09 -11.26 7.30
CA ARG A 341 9.97 -10.43 8.13
C ARG A 341 10.55 -11.21 9.31
N VAL A 342 9.72 -11.99 10.03
CA VAL A 342 10.22 -12.89 11.08
C VAL A 342 11.25 -13.87 10.51
N LEU A 343 10.94 -14.52 9.38
CA LEU A 343 11.87 -15.43 8.72
C LEU A 343 13.19 -14.74 8.35
N HIS A 344 13.15 -13.50 7.91
CA HIS A 344 14.34 -12.74 7.53
C HIS A 344 15.32 -12.57 8.69
N VAL A 345 14.81 -12.30 9.88
CA VAL A 345 15.65 -12.11 11.10
C VAL A 345 16.21 -13.43 11.62
N VAL A 346 15.49 -14.56 11.43
CA VAL A 346 15.85 -15.87 11.99
C VAL A 346 16.45 -16.85 10.98
N GLN A 347 16.91 -16.39 9.81
CA GLN A 347 17.33 -17.27 8.68
C GLN A 347 18.31 -18.39 9.06
N ALA A 348 19.20 -18.15 10.02
CA ALA A 348 20.22 -19.10 10.46
C ALA A 348 19.72 -20.09 11.53
N GLU A 349 18.52 -19.91 12.07
CA GLU A 349 18.00 -20.72 13.15
C GLU A 349 17.42 -22.06 12.67
N PRO A 350 17.60 -23.17 13.41
CA PRO A 350 17.07 -24.48 13.02
C PRO A 350 15.55 -24.50 12.82
N GLY A 351 14.79 -23.77 13.63
CA GLY A 351 13.33 -23.66 13.53
C GLY A 351 12.83 -22.89 12.31
N ALA A 352 13.68 -22.10 11.66
CA ALA A 352 13.31 -21.31 10.47
C ALA A 352 12.90 -22.17 9.25
N ALA A 353 13.32 -23.43 9.20
CA ALA A 353 13.00 -24.35 8.09
C ALA A 353 11.50 -24.63 7.99
N GLU A 354 10.78 -24.72 9.12
CA GLU A 354 9.32 -24.93 9.14
C GLU A 354 8.59 -23.68 8.62
N LEU A 355 8.94 -22.50 9.16
CA LEU A 355 8.38 -21.23 8.74
C LEU A 355 8.60 -21.01 7.24
N ARG A 356 9.80 -21.30 6.73
CA ARG A 356 10.13 -21.22 5.30
C ARG A 356 9.25 -22.15 4.45
N ARG A 357 8.99 -23.37 4.93
CA ARG A 357 8.11 -24.32 4.22
C ARG A 357 6.66 -23.83 4.15
N LEU A 358 6.13 -23.25 5.23
CA LEU A 358 4.77 -22.69 5.24
C LEU A 358 4.66 -21.51 4.27
N LEU A 359 5.62 -20.59 4.29
CA LEU A 359 5.65 -19.45 3.37
C LEU A 359 5.78 -19.87 1.90
N ALA A 360 6.61 -20.88 1.59
CA ALA A 360 6.76 -21.40 0.24
C ALA A 360 5.47 -22.02 -0.32
N ARG A 361 4.67 -22.71 0.53
CA ARG A 361 3.36 -23.24 0.14
C ARG A 361 2.37 -22.13 -0.20
N SER A 362 2.42 -21.03 0.51
CA SER A 362 1.59 -19.85 0.28
C SER A 362 1.94 -19.13 -1.03
N ALA A 363 3.21 -18.91 -1.32
CA ALA A 363 3.67 -18.31 -2.57
C ALA A 363 3.16 -19.11 -3.80
N TYR A 364 3.07 -20.43 -3.67
CA TYR A 364 2.49 -21.31 -4.69
C TYR A 364 0.97 -21.13 -4.85
N ARG A 365 0.22 -20.92 -3.75
CA ARG A 365 -1.22 -20.64 -3.80
C ARG A 365 -1.52 -19.27 -4.44
N SER A 366 -0.78 -18.24 -4.09
CA SER A 366 -0.90 -16.87 -4.67
C SER A 366 -0.54 -16.83 -6.18
N GLY A 367 0.44 -17.61 -6.64
CA GLY A 367 0.81 -17.71 -8.04
C GLY A 367 -0.20 -18.47 -8.91
N ARG A 368 -1.05 -19.31 -8.34
CA ARG A 368 -2.07 -20.04 -9.09
C ARG A 368 -3.33 -19.24 -9.41
N SER A 369 -3.65 -18.19 -8.67
CA SER A 369 -4.82 -17.35 -8.95
C SER A 369 -4.62 -16.41 -10.15
N VAL A 370 -3.36 -16.16 -10.59
CA VAL A 370 -3.03 -15.24 -11.70
C VAL A 370 -2.86 -15.95 -13.04
N GLY A 371 -2.80 -17.30 -13.06
CA GLY A 371 -2.48 -18.11 -14.26
C GLY A 371 -3.58 -19.04 -14.77
N GLY A 372 -4.74 -19.06 -14.15
CA GLY A 372 -5.82 -19.98 -14.48
C GLY A 372 -6.87 -19.40 -15.41
N GLY A 373 -6.53 -19.13 -16.65
CA GLY A 373 -7.49 -19.14 -17.76
C GLY A 373 -7.98 -20.56 -17.97
N SER A 374 -8.99 -20.99 -17.26
CA SER A 374 -9.67 -22.27 -17.51
C SER A 374 -11.11 -22.03 -17.90
N SER A 375 -11.36 -22.33 -19.16
CA SER A 375 -12.63 -22.84 -19.71
C SER A 375 -13.69 -23.16 -18.66
N TRP A 376 -14.67 -22.30 -18.55
CA TRP A 376 -16.00 -22.69 -18.07
C TRP A 376 -16.80 -23.13 -19.29
N ARG A 377 -17.10 -24.43 -19.34
CA ARG A 377 -18.18 -24.98 -20.17
C ARG A 377 -19.45 -24.96 -19.34
#